data_ecfca9e1731d1d96200edc8a21e3e004
#
_entry.id   ecfca9e1731d1d96200edc8a21e3e004
#
_cell.length_a   1.000
_cell.length_b   1.000
_cell.length_c   1.000
_cell.angle_alpha   90.00
_cell.angle_beta   90.00
_cell.angle_gamma   90.00
#
_symmetry.space_group_name_H-M   'P 1'
#
loop_
_entity.id
_entity.type
_entity.pdbx_description
1 polymer ?
#
loop_
_entity_poly.entity_id
_entity_poly.type
_entity_poly.pdbx_seq_one_letter_code
_entity_poly.pdbx_strand_id
1 'polypeptide(L)'
;VNIIVFDTETIGLEKCFCYDIGYIVVNVESKNVLAKNEFIIEQVWNNKQLFETAYYCDKKELYVSKMRGRKAKLVNWGYAITQVIKDIKNFNVEGIYAYNSNFDTKVIDFNAEWYKTRNFLDYAPIFDIWGYTSELITSELANDYVEFCEKNALISESGNIQNNADSWGKFFNGLEWNEEHTALSDTEIESKILLYCFENGLTPQTEYKVKKCIESNSKQEKELIIKHNDKEIVYKYTSKREYKKNGWKIELKI
;
A
#
# COMPACT_ATOMS: atom_id res chain seq x y z
N VAL A 1 -13.47 5.08 13.61
CA VAL A 1 -12.91 3.85 13.01
C VAL A 1 -11.40 3.84 13.18
N ASN A 2 -10.81 2.75 13.71
CA ASN A 2 -9.38 2.57 13.76
C ASN A 2 -8.96 1.58 12.67
N ILE A 3 -7.91 1.93 11.96
CA ILE A 3 -7.35 1.13 10.86
C ILE A 3 -5.86 0.91 11.08
N ILE A 4 -5.31 -0.12 10.46
CA ILE A 4 -3.87 -0.33 10.37
C ILE A 4 -3.44 -0.26 8.90
N VAL A 5 -2.40 0.50 8.63
CA VAL A 5 -1.69 0.49 7.34
C VAL A 5 -0.35 -0.18 7.58
N PHE A 6 0.08 -1.05 6.67
CA PHE A 6 1.35 -1.76 6.78
C PHE A 6 2.01 -1.92 5.43
N ASP A 7 3.32 -2.06 5.45
CA ASP A 7 4.16 -2.36 4.29
C ASP A 7 5.26 -3.35 4.67
N THR A 8 5.82 -4.04 3.67
CA THR A 8 6.86 -5.05 3.86
C THR A 8 7.98 -4.94 2.84
N GLU A 9 9.23 -5.05 3.32
CA GLU A 9 10.39 -5.19 2.45
C GLU A 9 10.90 -6.63 2.45
N THR A 10 11.23 -7.15 1.26
CA THR A 10 11.60 -8.55 1.05
C THR A 10 12.89 -8.73 0.29
N ILE A 11 13.47 -9.92 0.40
CA ILE A 11 14.67 -10.27 -0.37
C ILE A 11 14.38 -10.59 -1.84
N GLY A 12 13.12 -10.74 -2.24
CA GLY A 12 12.74 -11.04 -3.62
C GLY A 12 11.28 -11.44 -3.78
N LEU A 13 10.86 -11.54 -5.03
CA LEU A 13 9.45 -11.77 -5.40
C LEU A 13 9.00 -13.24 -5.28
N GLU A 14 9.93 -14.20 -5.45
CA GLU A 14 9.62 -15.63 -5.41
C GLU A 14 9.69 -16.18 -3.99
N LYS A 15 10.82 -15.94 -3.31
CA LYS A 15 11.01 -16.27 -1.90
C LYS A 15 10.86 -14.99 -1.09
N CYS A 16 9.63 -14.69 -0.74
CA CYS A 16 9.26 -13.41 -0.11
C CYS A 16 9.67 -13.36 1.38
N PHE A 17 10.93 -13.74 1.72
CA PHE A 17 11.40 -13.56 3.09
C PHE A 17 11.43 -12.06 3.43
N CYS A 18 10.60 -11.71 4.40
CA CYS A 18 10.49 -10.35 4.90
C CYS A 18 11.71 -10.02 5.77
N TYR A 19 12.36 -8.89 5.51
CA TYR A 19 13.44 -8.38 6.37
C TYR A 19 13.05 -7.09 7.10
N ASP A 20 12.01 -6.39 6.64
CA ASP A 20 11.47 -5.21 7.29
C ASP A 20 9.94 -5.23 7.22
N ILE A 21 9.28 -4.90 8.30
CA ILE A 21 7.84 -4.71 8.39
C ILE A 21 7.55 -3.44 9.17
N GLY A 22 6.84 -2.51 8.53
CA GLY A 22 6.38 -1.27 9.09
C GLY A 22 4.86 -1.24 9.21
N TYR A 23 4.34 -0.62 10.26
CA TYR A 23 2.91 -0.38 10.37
C TYR A 23 2.56 0.83 11.22
N ILE A 24 1.41 1.39 10.92
CA ILE A 24 0.80 2.50 11.65
C ILE A 24 -0.65 2.14 11.94
N VAL A 25 -1.06 2.28 13.20
CA VAL A 25 -2.47 2.27 13.58
C VAL A 25 -2.93 3.71 13.72
N VAL A 26 -4.00 4.05 13.01
CA VAL A 26 -4.53 5.42 12.97
C VAL A 26 -6.05 5.42 13.20
N ASN A 27 -6.53 6.42 13.92
CA ASN A 27 -7.96 6.70 13.99
C ASN A 27 -8.34 7.62 12.81
N VAL A 28 -9.30 7.19 12.00
CA VAL A 28 -9.68 7.88 10.75
C VAL A 28 -10.25 9.27 11.02
N GLU A 29 -11.13 9.41 12.02
CA GLU A 29 -11.84 10.67 12.30
C GLU A 29 -10.91 11.73 12.91
N SER A 30 -10.11 11.33 13.90
CA SER A 30 -9.19 12.26 14.57
C SER A 30 -7.83 12.39 13.90
N LYS A 31 -7.50 11.48 12.97
CA LYS A 31 -6.19 11.32 12.31
C LYS A 31 -5.03 11.07 13.28
N ASN A 32 -5.34 10.70 14.52
CA ASN A 32 -4.32 10.43 15.54
C ASN A 32 -3.65 9.09 15.26
N VAL A 33 -2.32 9.08 15.28
CA VAL A 33 -1.52 7.86 15.29
C VAL A 33 -1.60 7.23 16.68
N LEU A 34 -2.14 6.01 16.76
CA LEU A 34 -2.34 5.25 18.00
C LEU A 34 -1.16 4.31 18.28
N ALA A 35 -0.56 3.77 17.23
CA ALA A 35 0.68 2.99 17.30
C ALA A 35 1.48 3.16 16.00
N LYS A 36 2.81 3.06 16.12
CA LYS A 36 3.74 3.12 14.99
C LYS A 36 4.97 2.30 15.32
N ASN A 37 5.29 1.31 14.51
CA ASN A 37 6.44 0.44 14.72
C ASN A 37 7.09 0.04 13.38
N GLU A 38 8.42 -0.20 13.45
CA GLU A 38 9.24 -0.79 12.40
C GLU A 38 10.04 -1.93 13.00
N PHE A 39 9.96 -3.11 12.39
CA PHE A 39 10.62 -4.31 12.85
C PHE A 39 11.53 -4.88 11.76
N ILE A 40 12.81 -4.90 12.05
CA ILE A 40 13.81 -5.58 11.22
C ILE A 40 13.85 -7.04 11.66
N ILE A 41 13.68 -7.95 10.72
CA ILE A 41 13.53 -9.38 11.00
C ILE A 41 14.90 -10.05 11.08
N GLU A 42 15.27 -10.46 12.30
CA GLU A 42 16.61 -10.99 12.61
C GLU A 42 16.99 -12.25 11.82
N GLN A 43 16.01 -13.09 11.47
CA GLN A 43 16.27 -14.34 10.71
C GLN A 43 16.81 -14.04 9.30
N VAL A 44 16.44 -12.92 8.71
CA VAL A 44 16.94 -12.47 7.41
C VAL A 44 18.14 -11.55 7.59
N TRP A 45 18.02 -10.57 8.47
CA TRP A 45 19.06 -9.56 8.72
C TRP A 45 20.41 -10.17 9.13
N ASN A 46 20.40 -11.16 10.03
CA ASN A 46 21.60 -11.82 10.52
C ASN A 46 22.18 -12.84 9.53
N ASN A 47 21.42 -13.25 8.51
CA ASN A 47 21.89 -14.08 7.42
C ASN A 47 22.41 -13.19 6.28
N LYS A 48 23.72 -12.89 6.35
CA LYS A 48 24.37 -12.00 5.38
C LYS A 48 24.14 -12.40 3.93
N GLN A 49 24.27 -13.71 3.62
CA GLN A 49 24.09 -14.22 2.25
C GLN A 49 22.66 -14.03 1.77
N LEU A 50 21.68 -14.17 2.67
CA LEU A 50 20.28 -13.98 2.35
C LEU A 50 19.95 -12.50 2.19
N PHE A 51 20.38 -11.64 3.12
CA PHE A 51 20.11 -10.21 3.07
C PHE A 51 20.75 -9.54 1.84
N GLU A 52 21.95 -9.96 1.43
CA GLU A 52 22.64 -9.43 0.24
C GLU A 52 21.89 -9.72 -1.08
N THR A 53 20.87 -10.58 -1.08
CA THR A 53 19.99 -10.79 -2.24
C THR A 53 18.82 -9.81 -2.30
N ALA A 54 18.60 -9.01 -1.25
CA ALA A 54 17.53 -8.01 -1.23
C ALA A 54 17.79 -6.89 -2.24
N TYR A 55 16.73 -6.42 -2.89
CA TYR A 55 16.82 -5.32 -3.85
C TYR A 55 17.42 -4.06 -3.23
N TYR A 56 17.08 -3.77 -1.97
CA TYR A 56 17.57 -2.61 -1.21
C TYR A 56 18.65 -2.97 -0.17
N CYS A 57 19.50 -3.97 -0.46
CA CYS A 57 20.59 -4.36 0.44
C CYS A 57 21.63 -3.24 0.66
N ASP A 58 21.75 -2.30 -0.26
CA ASP A 58 22.59 -1.11 -0.18
C ASP A 58 22.16 -0.15 0.94
N LYS A 59 20.88 -0.21 1.39
CA LYS A 59 20.35 0.60 2.49
C LYS A 59 20.71 0.10 3.89
N LYS A 60 21.59 -0.88 3.99
CA LYS A 60 21.99 -1.48 5.28
C LYS A 60 22.39 -0.46 6.34
N GLU A 61 23.17 0.56 5.97
CA GLU A 61 23.61 1.61 6.90
C GLU A 61 22.44 2.47 7.41
N LEU A 62 21.43 2.70 6.59
CA LEU A 62 20.19 3.36 7.00
C LEU A 62 19.49 2.56 8.11
N TYR A 63 19.30 1.26 7.91
CA TYR A 63 18.69 0.38 8.91
C TYR A 63 19.51 0.33 10.20
N VAL A 64 20.84 0.27 10.11
CA VAL A 64 21.72 0.34 11.28
C VAL A 64 21.51 1.67 12.03
N SER A 65 21.41 2.78 11.32
CA SER A 65 21.14 4.09 11.91
C SER A 65 19.76 4.12 12.58
N LYS A 66 18.70 3.60 11.93
CA LYS A 66 17.35 3.51 12.49
C LYS A 66 17.33 2.69 13.79
N MET A 67 18.01 1.53 13.82
CA MET A 67 18.11 0.70 15.01
C MET A 67 18.87 1.39 16.16
N ARG A 68 20.01 2.04 15.88
CA ARG A 68 20.76 2.82 16.85
C ARG A 68 19.93 3.98 17.41
N GLY A 69 19.16 4.64 16.55
CA GLY A 69 18.24 5.72 16.91
C GLY A 69 16.95 5.24 17.60
N ARG A 70 16.77 3.94 17.81
CA ARG A 70 15.56 3.31 18.37
C ARG A 70 14.29 3.59 17.55
N LYS A 71 14.45 3.92 16.27
CA LYS A 71 13.34 4.09 15.31
C LYS A 71 12.85 2.77 14.76
N ALA A 72 13.76 1.78 14.63
CA ALA A 72 13.45 0.41 14.27
C ALA A 72 13.98 -0.57 15.33
N LYS A 73 13.39 -1.76 15.42
CA LYS A 73 13.78 -2.80 16.38
C LYS A 73 14.16 -4.08 15.64
N LEU A 74 15.35 -4.63 15.92
CA LEU A 74 15.73 -5.95 15.45
C LEU A 74 15.05 -7.01 16.32
N VAL A 75 14.20 -7.83 15.72
CA VAL A 75 13.38 -8.81 16.41
C VAL A 75 13.16 -10.05 15.56
N ASN A 76 12.78 -11.18 16.16
CA ASN A 76 12.33 -12.31 15.37
C ASN A 76 10.93 -12.11 14.82
N TRP A 77 10.61 -12.84 13.72
CA TRP A 77 9.32 -12.77 13.05
C TRP A 77 8.13 -12.97 14.00
N GLY A 78 8.19 -13.98 14.87
CA GLY A 78 7.09 -14.29 15.80
C GLY A 78 6.80 -13.15 16.77
N TYR A 79 7.83 -12.43 17.22
CA TYR A 79 7.66 -11.24 18.05
C TYR A 79 6.99 -10.10 17.26
N ALA A 80 7.46 -9.81 16.04
CA ALA A 80 6.89 -8.78 15.20
C ALA A 80 5.38 -9.01 14.99
N ILE A 81 5.00 -10.21 14.55
CA ILE A 81 3.60 -10.58 14.30
C ILE A 81 2.77 -10.54 15.60
N THR A 82 3.33 -10.98 16.72
CA THR A 82 2.62 -10.90 18.00
C THR A 82 2.33 -9.46 18.41
N GLN A 83 3.26 -8.55 18.15
CA GLN A 83 3.07 -7.13 18.44
C GLN A 83 1.99 -6.50 17.54
N VAL A 84 2.01 -6.79 16.22
CA VAL A 84 0.94 -6.34 15.29
C VAL A 84 -0.43 -6.83 15.78
N ILE A 85 -0.57 -8.13 16.08
CA ILE A 85 -1.84 -8.70 16.58
C ILE A 85 -2.28 -8.05 17.88
N LYS A 86 -1.34 -7.76 18.78
CA LYS A 86 -1.63 -7.08 20.05
C LYS A 86 -2.20 -5.68 19.79
N ASP A 87 -1.60 -4.92 18.87
CA ASP A 87 -2.05 -3.58 18.58
C ASP A 87 -3.39 -3.57 17.82
N ILE A 88 -3.61 -4.52 16.90
CA ILE A 88 -4.93 -4.72 16.27
C ILE A 88 -6.02 -4.92 17.33
N LYS A 89 -5.77 -5.75 18.33
CA LYS A 89 -6.73 -6.02 19.41
C LYS A 89 -6.90 -4.85 20.38
N ASN A 90 -5.79 -4.24 20.80
CA ASN A 90 -5.81 -3.15 21.78
C ASN A 90 -6.53 -1.92 21.27
N PHE A 91 -6.42 -1.64 19.97
CA PHE A 91 -7.04 -0.47 19.33
C PHE A 91 -8.34 -0.80 18.60
N ASN A 92 -8.84 -2.06 18.70
CA ASN A 92 -10.06 -2.50 18.00
C ASN A 92 -9.99 -2.10 16.50
N VAL A 93 -8.91 -2.52 15.82
CA VAL A 93 -8.70 -2.23 14.40
C VAL A 93 -9.78 -2.92 13.57
N GLU A 94 -10.44 -2.16 12.70
CA GLU A 94 -11.57 -2.61 11.89
C GLU A 94 -11.17 -2.93 10.44
N GLY A 95 -9.99 -2.51 9.99
CA GLY A 95 -9.48 -2.77 8.64
C GLY A 95 -7.96 -2.73 8.57
N ILE A 96 -7.40 -3.61 7.72
CA ILE A 96 -5.97 -3.72 7.40
C ILE A 96 -5.77 -3.21 5.98
N TYR A 97 -4.83 -2.32 5.77
CA TYR A 97 -4.60 -1.65 4.49
C TYR A 97 -3.13 -1.75 4.08
N ALA A 98 -2.90 -1.93 2.77
CA ALA A 98 -1.58 -1.83 2.15
C ALA A 98 -1.74 -1.31 0.71
N TYR A 99 -0.71 -0.68 0.17
CA TYR A 99 -0.71 -0.23 -1.22
C TYR A 99 -0.33 -1.39 -2.14
N ASN A 100 -1.20 -1.74 -3.10
CA ASN A 100 -1.05 -2.97 -3.89
C ASN A 100 -0.99 -4.22 -2.99
N SER A 101 -1.94 -4.33 -2.09
CA SER A 101 -2.03 -5.27 -0.96
C SER A 101 -1.79 -6.74 -1.30
N ASN A 102 -1.98 -7.14 -2.57
CA ASN A 102 -1.71 -8.52 -3.02
C ASN A 102 -0.25 -8.94 -2.83
N PHE A 103 0.70 -8.00 -2.90
CA PHE A 103 2.10 -8.30 -2.67
C PHE A 103 2.36 -8.55 -1.18
N ASP A 104 1.99 -7.60 -0.34
CA ASP A 104 2.25 -7.65 1.10
C ASP A 104 1.51 -8.80 1.78
N THR A 105 0.27 -9.07 1.39
CA THR A 105 -0.47 -10.24 1.89
C THR A 105 0.24 -11.53 1.56
N LYS A 106 0.76 -11.69 0.34
CA LYS A 106 1.57 -12.86 -0.05
C LYS A 106 2.83 -12.98 0.80
N VAL A 107 3.49 -11.85 1.11
CA VAL A 107 4.68 -11.82 1.98
C VAL A 107 4.32 -12.31 3.38
N ILE A 108 3.26 -11.78 3.96
CA ILE A 108 2.82 -12.17 5.31
C ILE A 108 2.43 -13.64 5.36
N ASP A 109 1.63 -14.12 4.40
CA ASP A 109 1.22 -15.53 4.30
C ASP A 109 2.42 -16.47 4.20
N PHE A 110 3.36 -16.17 3.30
CA PHE A 110 4.58 -16.97 3.12
C PHE A 110 5.40 -17.06 4.41
N ASN A 111 5.63 -15.93 5.08
CA ASN A 111 6.45 -15.91 6.30
C ASN A 111 5.71 -16.55 7.49
N ALA A 112 4.39 -16.36 7.60
CA ALA A 112 3.58 -17.01 8.63
C ALA A 112 3.63 -18.54 8.49
N GLU A 113 3.51 -19.08 7.28
CA GLU A 113 3.63 -20.51 6.99
C GLU A 113 5.05 -21.02 7.28
N TRP A 114 6.07 -20.32 6.77
CA TRP A 114 7.47 -20.71 6.92
C TRP A 114 7.91 -20.78 8.39
N TYR A 115 7.59 -19.73 9.16
CA TYR A 115 7.97 -19.65 10.57
C TYR A 115 6.95 -20.29 11.53
N LYS A 116 5.86 -20.87 10.98
CA LYS A 116 4.76 -21.50 11.75
C LYS A 116 4.20 -20.58 12.83
N THR A 117 3.92 -19.35 12.44
CA THR A 117 3.34 -18.34 13.34
C THR A 117 1.86 -18.11 13.02
N ARG A 118 1.18 -17.33 13.85
CA ARG A 118 -0.13 -16.79 13.49
C ARG A 118 0.04 -15.82 12.33
N ASN A 119 -1.05 -15.59 11.61
CA ASN A 119 -1.15 -14.57 10.59
C ASN A 119 -1.98 -13.41 11.13
N PHE A 120 -1.46 -12.17 11.10
CA PHE A 120 -2.24 -11.03 11.58
C PHE A 120 -3.35 -10.62 10.61
N LEU A 121 -3.28 -11.04 9.35
CA LEU A 121 -4.32 -10.81 8.36
C LEU A 121 -5.64 -11.52 8.69
N ASP A 122 -5.61 -12.50 9.60
CA ASP A 122 -6.82 -13.19 10.07
C ASP A 122 -7.66 -12.37 11.06
N TYR A 123 -7.19 -11.18 11.47
CA TYR A 123 -7.79 -10.43 12.58
C TYR A 123 -8.67 -9.26 12.16
N ALA A 124 -8.59 -8.81 10.91
CA ALA A 124 -9.48 -7.81 10.33
C ALA A 124 -9.50 -7.94 8.79
N PRO A 125 -10.52 -7.42 8.11
CA PRO A 125 -10.57 -7.42 6.64
C PRO A 125 -9.43 -6.62 6.02
N ILE A 126 -8.99 -7.06 4.83
CA ILE A 126 -7.86 -6.46 4.11
C ILE A 126 -8.40 -5.64 2.94
N PHE A 127 -7.84 -4.46 2.75
CA PHE A 127 -8.22 -3.50 1.72
C PHE A 127 -7.00 -2.97 0.97
N ASP A 128 -7.16 -2.70 -0.33
CA ASP A 128 -6.09 -2.21 -1.21
C ASP A 128 -6.17 -0.70 -1.39
N ILE A 129 -5.15 0.03 -0.90
CA ILE A 129 -5.06 1.50 -1.02
C ILE A 129 -5.00 1.92 -2.49
N TRP A 130 -4.35 1.14 -3.37
CA TRP A 130 -4.32 1.42 -4.79
C TRP A 130 -5.73 1.44 -5.43
N GLY A 131 -6.64 0.63 -4.92
CA GLY A 131 -8.04 0.66 -5.33
C GLY A 131 -8.72 1.99 -4.95
N TYR A 132 -8.49 2.47 -3.74
CA TYR A 132 -9.02 3.77 -3.28
C TYR A 132 -8.51 4.93 -4.12
N THR A 133 -7.20 5.00 -4.39
CA THR A 133 -6.62 6.04 -5.23
C THR A 133 -7.10 5.96 -6.68
N SER A 134 -7.30 4.75 -7.19
CA SER A 134 -7.86 4.55 -8.53
C SER A 134 -9.29 5.08 -8.64
N GLU A 135 -10.13 4.81 -7.63
CA GLU A 135 -11.49 5.35 -7.56
C GLU A 135 -11.46 6.89 -7.47
N LEU A 136 -10.62 7.42 -6.61
CA LEU A 136 -10.50 8.86 -6.39
C LEU A 136 -10.12 9.61 -7.69
N ILE A 137 -9.16 9.07 -8.46
CA ILE A 137 -8.74 9.63 -9.73
C ILE A 137 -9.85 9.50 -10.78
N THR A 138 -10.52 8.34 -10.85
CA THR A 138 -11.50 8.04 -11.90
C THR A 138 -12.85 8.70 -11.66
N SER A 139 -13.21 9.01 -10.42
CA SER A 139 -14.43 9.70 -10.03
C SER A 139 -14.29 11.23 -9.98
N GLU A 140 -13.15 11.76 -10.43
CA GLU A 140 -12.84 13.20 -10.44
C GLU A 140 -12.86 13.84 -9.04
N LEU A 141 -12.67 13.03 -7.98
CA LEU A 141 -12.61 13.52 -6.60
C LEU A 141 -11.21 14.04 -6.21
N ALA A 142 -10.18 13.77 -7.03
CA ALA A 142 -8.81 14.22 -6.83
C ALA A 142 -8.31 15.07 -8.01
N ASN A 143 -9.07 16.06 -8.42
CA ASN A 143 -8.70 16.92 -9.54
C ASN A 143 -7.39 17.68 -9.28
N ASP A 144 -7.12 18.08 -8.05
CA ASP A 144 -5.87 18.72 -7.62
C ASP A 144 -4.65 17.81 -7.80
N TYR A 145 -4.78 16.52 -7.50
CA TYR A 145 -3.73 15.53 -7.78
C TYR A 145 -3.53 15.31 -9.28
N VAL A 146 -4.62 15.21 -10.04
CA VAL A 146 -4.55 15.05 -11.51
C VAL A 146 -3.86 16.24 -12.14
N GLU A 147 -4.26 17.47 -11.81
CA GLU A 147 -3.63 18.71 -12.28
C GLU A 147 -2.14 18.79 -11.88
N PHE A 148 -1.81 18.38 -10.64
CA PHE A 148 -0.42 18.29 -10.20
C PHE A 148 0.39 17.33 -11.06
N CYS A 149 -0.13 16.14 -11.34
CA CYS A 149 0.55 15.14 -12.17
C CYS A 149 0.74 15.62 -13.62
N GLU A 150 -0.29 16.24 -14.22
CA GLU A 150 -0.21 16.80 -15.58
C GLU A 150 0.83 17.92 -15.68
N LYS A 151 0.80 18.84 -14.73
CA LYS A 151 1.74 19.97 -14.67
C LYS A 151 3.19 19.53 -14.53
N ASN A 152 3.43 18.43 -13.81
CA ASN A 152 4.78 17.96 -13.49
C ASN A 152 5.22 16.74 -14.30
N ALA A 153 4.49 16.41 -15.38
CA ALA A 153 4.78 15.27 -16.25
C ALA A 153 4.84 13.91 -15.54
N LEU A 154 4.09 13.76 -14.44
CA LEU A 154 3.93 12.50 -13.72
C LEU A 154 2.87 11.63 -14.41
N ILE A 155 3.18 11.30 -15.67
CA ILE A 155 2.31 10.55 -16.58
C ILE A 155 3.11 9.37 -17.11
N SER A 156 2.51 8.18 -17.10
CA SER A 156 3.12 6.98 -17.64
C SER A 156 3.32 7.07 -19.16
N GLU A 157 4.17 6.21 -19.73
CA GLU A 157 4.38 6.13 -21.19
C GLU A 157 3.07 5.87 -21.95
N SER A 158 2.11 5.19 -21.34
CA SER A 158 0.77 4.96 -21.90
C SER A 158 -0.16 6.16 -21.78
N GLY A 159 0.29 7.26 -21.18
CA GLY A 159 -0.47 8.51 -21.03
C GLY A 159 -1.45 8.52 -19.85
N ASN A 160 -1.30 7.59 -18.91
CA ASN A 160 -2.11 7.56 -17.68
C ASN A 160 -1.44 8.38 -16.57
N ILE A 161 -2.24 9.02 -15.73
CA ILE A 161 -1.77 9.61 -14.47
C ILE A 161 -1.03 8.53 -13.65
N GLN A 162 0.16 8.85 -13.16
CA GLN A 162 0.87 7.94 -12.26
C GLN A 162 0.05 7.77 -10.98
N ASN A 163 -0.16 6.51 -10.61
CA ASN A 163 -0.89 6.15 -9.39
C ASN A 163 -0.03 5.17 -8.59
N ASN A 164 1.00 5.70 -7.94
CA ASN A 164 1.92 4.98 -7.07
C ASN A 164 2.29 5.84 -5.86
N ALA A 165 2.86 5.24 -4.82
CA ALA A 165 3.19 5.94 -3.59
C ALA A 165 4.17 7.10 -3.80
N ASP A 166 5.16 6.96 -4.71
CA ASP A 166 6.12 8.01 -5.05
C ASP A 166 5.43 9.27 -5.62
N SER A 167 4.52 9.12 -6.58
CA SER A 167 3.82 10.26 -7.17
C SER A 167 2.91 10.97 -6.17
N TRP A 168 2.21 10.23 -5.32
CA TRP A 168 1.43 10.77 -4.22
C TRP A 168 2.32 11.43 -3.15
N GLY A 169 3.48 10.83 -2.86
CA GLY A 169 4.46 11.40 -1.95
C GLY A 169 4.96 12.78 -2.43
N LYS A 170 5.23 12.92 -3.73
CA LYS A 170 5.59 14.20 -4.35
C LYS A 170 4.45 15.21 -4.31
N PHE A 171 3.22 14.77 -4.47
CA PHE A 171 2.05 15.64 -4.32
C PHE A 171 1.95 16.25 -2.91
N PHE A 172 2.17 15.44 -1.86
CA PHE A 172 2.05 15.91 -0.49
C PHE A 172 3.27 16.70 0.03
N ASN A 173 4.47 16.38 -0.47
CA ASN A 173 5.72 16.88 0.13
C ASN A 173 6.57 17.72 -0.85
N GLY A 174 6.13 17.86 -2.12
CA GLY A 174 6.86 18.57 -3.17
C GLY A 174 7.70 17.65 -4.07
N LEU A 175 8.05 18.15 -5.27
CA LEU A 175 8.68 17.34 -6.32
C LEU A 175 10.06 16.76 -5.95
N GLU A 176 10.78 17.40 -5.04
CA GLU A 176 12.09 16.94 -4.56
C GLU A 176 11.99 15.80 -3.55
N TRP A 177 10.79 15.45 -3.13
CA TRP A 177 10.59 14.32 -2.25
C TRP A 177 10.90 13.01 -2.96
N ASN A 178 11.62 12.14 -2.27
CA ASN A 178 11.95 10.81 -2.74
C ASN A 178 11.57 9.78 -1.67
N GLU A 179 11.03 8.68 -2.10
CA GLU A 179 10.67 7.56 -1.26
C GLU A 179 11.93 6.95 -0.62
N GLU A 180 11.89 6.74 0.70
CA GLU A 180 13.03 6.16 1.43
C GLU A 180 13.13 4.64 1.19
N HIS A 181 12.02 4.00 0.80
CA HIS A 181 11.85 2.56 0.63
C HIS A 181 12.32 1.79 1.86
N THR A 182 11.73 2.09 2.98
CA THR A 182 11.74 1.27 4.20
C THR A 182 10.29 1.10 4.62
N ALA A 183 9.95 -0.08 5.13
CA ALA A 183 8.55 -0.43 5.35
C ALA A 183 7.77 0.62 6.17
N LEU A 184 8.39 1.25 7.17
CA LEU A 184 7.70 2.29 7.93
C LEU A 184 7.58 3.62 7.18
N SER A 185 8.59 4.04 6.41
CA SER A 185 8.50 5.29 5.64
C SER A 185 7.42 5.20 4.57
N ASP A 186 7.32 4.03 3.94
CA ASP A 186 6.32 3.77 2.91
C ASP A 186 4.92 3.71 3.53
N THR A 187 4.78 3.04 4.68
CA THR A 187 3.53 3.07 5.48
C THR A 187 3.09 4.48 5.87
N GLU A 188 4.05 5.40 6.16
CA GLU A 188 3.72 6.80 6.50
C GLU A 188 3.08 7.53 5.34
N ILE A 189 3.61 7.36 4.14
CA ILE A 189 3.05 7.98 2.93
C ILE A 189 1.71 7.33 2.55
N GLU A 190 1.62 6.01 2.63
CA GLU A 190 0.41 5.25 2.35
C GLU A 190 -0.74 5.61 3.30
N SER A 191 -0.42 5.81 4.59
CA SER A 191 -1.40 6.30 5.57
C SER A 191 -1.93 7.69 5.21
N LYS A 192 -1.08 8.60 4.73
CA LYS A 192 -1.51 9.93 4.25
C LYS A 192 -2.40 9.82 3.01
N ILE A 193 -2.02 8.95 2.06
CA ILE A 193 -2.80 8.70 0.85
C ILE A 193 -4.20 8.22 1.23
N LEU A 194 -4.28 7.22 2.10
CA LEU A 194 -5.56 6.64 2.52
C LEU A 194 -6.45 7.64 3.26
N LEU A 195 -5.87 8.42 4.18
CA LEU A 195 -6.61 9.48 4.86
C LEU A 195 -7.10 10.55 3.90
N TYR A 196 -6.29 10.93 2.91
CA TYR A 196 -6.71 11.85 1.85
C TYR A 196 -7.88 11.27 1.04
N CYS A 197 -7.89 9.98 0.73
CA CYS A 197 -9.02 9.33 0.08
C CYS A 197 -10.31 9.47 0.90
N PHE A 198 -10.26 9.26 2.21
CA PHE A 198 -11.41 9.41 3.08
C PHE A 198 -11.88 10.87 3.22
N GLU A 199 -10.97 11.82 3.25
CA GLU A 199 -11.28 13.25 3.26
C GLU A 199 -12.01 13.71 2.00
N ASN A 200 -11.73 13.05 0.88
CA ASN A 200 -12.36 13.34 -0.40
C ASN A 200 -13.59 12.46 -0.68
N GLY A 201 -14.22 11.94 0.36
CA GLY A 201 -15.55 11.33 0.30
C GLY A 201 -15.59 9.82 0.13
N LEU A 202 -14.43 9.13 0.07
CA LEU A 202 -14.42 7.68 0.09
C LEU A 202 -14.64 7.16 1.52
N THR A 203 -15.24 5.98 1.64
CA THR A 203 -15.56 5.38 2.94
C THR A 203 -14.58 4.26 3.28
N PRO A 204 -14.18 4.12 4.57
CA PRO A 204 -13.44 2.95 5.02
C PRO A 204 -14.16 1.64 4.69
N GLN A 205 -13.39 0.55 4.60
CA GLN A 205 -13.91 -0.82 4.38
C GLN A 205 -14.59 -1.04 3.01
N THR A 206 -14.24 -0.24 2.01
CA THR A 206 -14.65 -0.49 0.63
C THR A 206 -13.64 -1.40 -0.07
N GLU A 207 -14.06 -2.57 -0.51
CA GLU A 207 -13.19 -3.51 -1.22
C GLU A 207 -13.10 -3.12 -2.70
N TYR A 208 -11.88 -2.83 -3.18
CA TYR A 208 -11.59 -2.55 -4.58
C TYR A 208 -10.83 -3.74 -5.19
N LYS A 209 -11.35 -4.33 -6.27
CA LYS A 209 -10.67 -5.39 -7.02
C LYS A 209 -10.47 -4.97 -8.46
N VAL A 210 -9.23 -4.91 -8.91
CA VAL A 210 -8.90 -4.69 -10.31
C VAL A 210 -8.71 -6.03 -11.00
N LYS A 211 -9.59 -6.35 -11.95
CA LYS A 211 -9.37 -7.47 -12.87
C LYS A 211 -8.68 -6.97 -14.13
N LYS A 212 -7.54 -7.56 -14.49
CA LYS A 212 -7.05 -7.47 -15.87
C LYS A 212 -8.03 -8.24 -16.75
N CYS A 213 -8.77 -7.56 -17.59
CA CYS A 213 -9.57 -8.23 -18.60
C CYS A 213 -8.69 -8.83 -19.68
N ILE A 214 -9.10 -10.02 -20.14
CA ILE A 214 -8.48 -10.78 -21.20
C ILE A 214 -8.38 -9.91 -22.46
N GLU A 215 -7.20 -9.93 -23.09
CA GLU A 215 -6.92 -9.23 -24.32
C GLU A 215 -7.96 -9.57 -25.40
N SER A 216 -8.78 -8.62 -25.76
CA SER A 216 -9.51 -8.65 -27.03
C SER A 216 -8.97 -7.51 -27.90
N ASN A 217 -8.24 -7.90 -28.94
CA ASN A 217 -7.84 -7.06 -30.07
C ASN A 217 -7.75 -5.55 -29.82
N SER A 218 -6.56 -5.09 -29.44
CA SER A 218 -6.12 -3.68 -29.43
C SER A 218 -6.66 -2.70 -28.37
N LYS A 219 -7.48 -3.13 -27.42
CA LYS A 219 -7.94 -2.27 -26.31
C LYS A 219 -7.82 -3.04 -25.00
N GLN A 220 -6.95 -2.59 -24.09
CA GLN A 220 -6.95 -3.09 -22.72
C GLN A 220 -8.17 -2.51 -22.00
N GLU A 221 -9.21 -3.33 -21.85
CA GLU A 221 -10.30 -3.05 -20.93
C GLU A 221 -9.88 -3.51 -19.53
N LYS A 222 -10.10 -2.66 -18.54
CA LYS A 222 -9.91 -2.99 -17.12
C LYS A 222 -11.27 -2.88 -16.44
N GLU A 223 -11.49 -3.74 -15.48
CA GLU A 223 -12.66 -3.66 -14.61
C GLU A 223 -12.19 -3.34 -13.20
N LEU A 224 -12.70 -2.24 -12.64
CA LEU A 224 -12.60 -1.95 -11.22
C LEU A 224 -13.87 -2.46 -10.55
N ILE A 225 -13.75 -3.43 -9.67
CA ILE A 225 -14.88 -3.97 -8.92
C ILE A 225 -14.81 -3.38 -7.51
N ILE A 226 -15.85 -2.65 -7.16
CA ILE A 226 -16.02 -2.08 -5.83
C ILE A 226 -17.04 -2.94 -5.08
N LYS A 227 -16.65 -3.48 -3.93
CA LYS A 227 -17.57 -4.19 -3.02
C LYS A 227 -17.72 -3.39 -1.74
N HIS A 228 -18.95 -2.99 -1.47
CA HIS A 228 -19.31 -2.28 -0.26
C HIS A 228 -20.68 -2.75 0.24
N ASN A 229 -20.76 -3.26 1.47
CA ASN A 229 -22.01 -3.69 2.11
C ASN A 229 -22.92 -4.57 1.22
N ASP A 230 -22.43 -5.71 0.78
CA ASP A 230 -23.14 -6.68 -0.09
C ASP A 230 -23.53 -6.16 -1.49
N LYS A 231 -23.14 -4.95 -1.83
CA LYS A 231 -23.29 -4.39 -3.18
C LYS A 231 -21.98 -4.49 -3.94
N GLU A 232 -22.06 -4.94 -5.19
CA GLU A 232 -20.94 -4.95 -6.11
C GLU A 232 -21.23 -3.95 -7.23
N ILE A 233 -20.31 -3.00 -7.42
CA ILE A 233 -20.35 -2.03 -8.53
C ILE A 233 -19.13 -2.33 -9.41
N VAL A 234 -19.38 -2.55 -10.69
CA VAL A 234 -18.31 -2.82 -11.65
C VAL A 234 -18.14 -1.61 -12.57
N TYR A 235 -17.00 -0.97 -12.49
CA TYR A 235 -16.59 0.08 -13.42
C TYR A 235 -15.74 -0.52 -14.52
N LYS A 236 -16.15 -0.37 -15.78
CA LYS A 236 -15.33 -0.70 -16.93
C LYS A 236 -14.64 0.55 -17.45
N TYR A 237 -13.33 0.49 -17.59
CA TYR A 237 -12.56 1.57 -18.16
C TYR A 237 -11.57 1.06 -19.21
N THR A 238 -11.37 1.84 -20.24
CA THR A 238 -10.40 1.55 -21.30
C THR A 238 -9.24 2.51 -21.19
N SER A 239 -8.02 2.00 -21.03
CA SER A 239 -6.83 2.81 -21.15
C SER A 239 -6.57 3.06 -22.64
N LYS A 240 -6.84 4.25 -23.16
CA LYS A 240 -6.55 4.62 -24.54
C LYS A 240 -5.49 5.70 -24.63
N ARG A 241 -4.67 5.64 -25.71
CA ARG A 241 -3.82 6.77 -26.14
C ARG A 241 -4.58 8.10 -26.33
N GLU A 242 -5.89 8.05 -26.54
CA GLU A 242 -6.78 9.23 -26.62
C GLU A 242 -6.99 9.94 -25.28
N TYR A 243 -6.55 9.32 -24.19
CA TYR A 243 -6.64 9.86 -22.84
C TYR A 243 -5.93 11.21 -22.65
N LYS A 244 -4.91 11.48 -23.45
CA LYS A 244 -4.23 12.80 -23.45
C LYS A 244 -5.15 14.01 -23.68
N LYS A 245 -6.41 13.80 -24.07
CA LYS A 245 -7.37 14.87 -24.36
C LYS A 245 -8.64 14.89 -23.51
N ASN A 246 -9.13 13.79 -22.96
CA ASN A 246 -10.55 13.71 -22.55
C ASN A 246 -10.84 12.99 -21.21
N GLY A 247 -9.85 12.64 -20.41
CA GLY A 247 -10.10 11.94 -19.13
C GLY A 247 -10.52 10.46 -19.29
N TRP A 248 -10.71 9.78 -18.19
CA TRP A 248 -11.20 8.41 -18.11
C TRP A 248 -12.70 8.36 -18.47
N LYS A 249 -13.09 7.50 -19.40
CA LYS A 249 -14.49 7.16 -19.59
C LYS A 249 -14.84 5.98 -18.70
N ILE A 250 -15.65 6.22 -17.71
CA ILE A 250 -16.25 5.19 -16.87
C ILE A 250 -17.62 4.86 -17.46
N GLU A 251 -17.86 3.61 -17.81
CA GLU A 251 -19.19 3.12 -18.13
C GLU A 251 -19.71 2.35 -16.90
N LEU A 252 -20.66 2.92 -16.20
CA LEU A 252 -21.42 2.22 -15.17
C LEU A 252 -22.26 1.11 -15.84
N LYS A 253 -22.04 -0.13 -15.44
CA LYS A 253 -23.01 -1.19 -15.64
C LYS A 253 -23.79 -1.35 -14.34
N ILE A 254 -25.04 -0.92 -14.38
CA ILE A 254 -26.05 -1.20 -13.36
C ILE A 254 -26.59 -2.60 -13.58
#